data_d7359952d426b70582b921aaa7970c0a
#
_entry.id   d7359952d426b70582b921aaa7970c0a
#
_cell.length_a   1.000
_cell.length_b   1.000
_cell.length_c   1.000
_cell.angle_alpha   90.00
_cell.angle_beta   90.00
_cell.angle_gamma   90.00
#
_symmetry.space_group_name_H-M   'P 1'
#
loop_
_entity.id
_entity.type
_entity.pdbx_description
1 polymer ?
#
loop_
_entity_poly.entity_id
_entity_poly.type
_entity_poly.pdbx_seq_one_letter_code
_entity_poly.pdbx_strand_id
1 'polypeptide(L)'
;MNKTSDTGFPFAPQEFHDRLQNAVEFYWDARLGQARRQKRRGRPDAGTRGKVTGGKQLDAFGILLEDIAKATGYRDDEIFFRTALPIPGYYRPQKKWDFAVCRAGRLVAAAEFKSQSGSFGNNFNNRTEEVLGLARDFWVAYREKVFGLVPQPWLGYLFLLEESGKSERPVGLFPSCLPPLGKFSGTSYHDRYRLLCEALMLERDFTAAALLVSRRPERGEPVAFAEPHPGLTVLAFCRSLFAHLSAAAHV
;
A
#
# COMPACT_ATOMS: atom_id res chain seq x y z
N MET A 1 22.09 -1.34 28.92
CA MET A 1 22.88 -1.61 27.70
C MET A 1 21.90 -1.87 26.58
N ASN A 2 21.57 -0.82 25.82
CA ASN A 2 20.70 -0.94 24.64
C ASN A 2 21.48 -1.68 23.54
N LYS A 3 21.04 -2.87 23.21
CA LYS A 3 21.44 -3.52 21.96
C LYS A 3 20.77 -2.72 20.82
N THR A 4 21.50 -1.80 20.23
CA THR A 4 21.18 -1.22 18.92
C THR A 4 21.01 -2.37 17.94
N SER A 5 19.87 -2.42 17.27
CA SER A 5 19.55 -3.42 16.25
C SER A 5 20.64 -3.37 15.16
N ASP A 6 21.28 -4.49 14.92
CA ASP A 6 22.47 -4.71 14.07
C ASP A 6 22.20 -4.56 12.54
N THR A 7 21.13 -3.85 12.14
CA THR A 7 20.70 -3.74 10.74
C THR A 7 20.72 -2.32 10.17
N GLY A 8 21.10 -1.31 10.97
CA GLY A 8 21.04 0.10 10.54
C GLY A 8 19.62 0.64 10.27
N PHE A 9 18.57 -0.16 10.48
CA PHE A 9 17.19 0.29 10.30
C PHE A 9 16.84 1.43 11.28
N PRO A 10 16.21 2.54 10.85
CA PRO A 10 16.17 3.79 11.60
C PRO A 10 15.28 3.77 12.86
N PHE A 11 14.42 2.77 13.01
CA PHE A 11 13.46 2.71 14.11
C PHE A 11 13.72 1.53 15.03
N ALA A 12 13.68 1.77 16.35
CA ALA A 12 13.59 0.71 17.34
C ALA A 12 12.25 -0.03 17.21
N PRO A 13 12.14 -1.30 17.63
CA PRO A 13 10.91 -2.11 17.46
C PRO A 13 9.66 -1.43 18.04
N GLN A 14 9.74 -0.86 19.23
CA GLN A 14 8.61 -0.17 19.87
C GLN A 14 8.24 1.13 19.12
N GLU A 15 9.22 1.93 18.74
CA GLU A 15 9.01 3.14 17.97
C GLU A 15 8.31 2.84 16.64
N PHE A 16 8.74 1.78 15.94
CA PHE A 16 8.10 1.37 14.70
C PHE A 16 6.65 0.95 14.93
N HIS A 17 6.39 0.18 16.00
CA HIS A 17 5.03 -0.23 16.37
C HIS A 17 4.14 0.99 16.66
N ASP A 18 4.63 1.96 17.43
CA ASP A 18 3.87 3.17 17.77
C ASP A 18 3.57 4.01 16.53
N ARG A 19 4.51 4.12 15.59
CA ARG A 19 4.29 4.79 14.31
C ARG A 19 3.23 4.09 13.45
N LEU A 20 3.24 2.77 13.43
CA LEU A 20 2.27 1.97 12.71
C LEU A 20 0.88 2.09 13.34
N GLN A 21 0.80 2.06 14.68
CA GLN A 21 -0.44 2.31 15.43
C GLN A 21 -1.02 3.67 15.08
N ASN A 22 -0.20 4.73 15.14
CA ASN A 22 -0.61 6.09 14.77
C ASN A 22 -1.09 6.18 13.31
N ALA A 23 -0.47 5.43 12.39
CA ALA A 23 -0.87 5.43 10.99
C ALA A 23 -2.26 4.80 10.78
N VAL A 24 -2.58 3.73 11.50
CA VAL A 24 -3.89 3.09 11.43
C VAL A 24 -4.96 3.94 12.12
N GLU A 25 -4.64 4.58 13.24
CA GLU A 25 -5.53 5.55 13.91
C GLU A 25 -5.87 6.72 12.99
N PHE A 26 -4.87 7.33 12.36
CA PHE A 26 -5.06 8.40 11.38
C PHE A 26 -5.96 7.97 10.21
N TYR A 27 -5.78 6.75 9.73
CA TYR A 27 -6.64 6.19 8.68
C TYR A 27 -8.11 6.19 9.09
N TRP A 28 -8.43 5.70 10.27
CA TRP A 28 -9.82 5.63 10.74
C TRP A 28 -10.40 7.00 11.04
N ASP A 29 -9.64 7.90 11.63
CA ASP A 29 -10.06 9.29 11.91
C ASP A 29 -10.41 10.03 10.62
N ALA A 30 -9.56 9.93 9.61
CA ALA A 30 -9.82 10.53 8.30
C ALA A 30 -11.09 9.96 7.66
N ARG A 31 -11.29 8.63 7.71
CA ARG A 31 -12.49 7.99 7.15
C ARG A 31 -13.77 8.33 7.91
N LEU A 32 -13.74 8.29 9.22
CA LEU A 32 -14.89 8.61 10.06
C LEU A 32 -15.27 10.09 9.92
N GLY A 33 -14.28 10.97 9.86
CA GLY A 33 -14.48 12.40 9.61
C GLY A 33 -15.11 12.68 8.24
N GLN A 34 -14.70 11.95 7.19
CA GLN A 34 -15.31 12.03 5.87
C GLN A 34 -16.76 11.55 5.88
N ALA A 35 -17.05 10.42 6.52
CA ALA A 35 -18.41 9.87 6.62
C ALA A 35 -19.36 10.84 7.35
N ARG A 36 -18.91 11.46 8.45
CA ARG A 36 -19.68 12.47 9.17
C ARG A 36 -19.98 13.70 8.29
N ARG A 37 -19.01 14.19 7.51
CA ARG A 37 -19.18 15.33 6.59
C ARG A 37 -20.17 15.03 5.48
N GLN A 38 -20.14 13.82 4.92
CA GLN A 38 -21.09 13.40 3.87
C GLN A 38 -22.52 13.30 4.41
N LYS A 39 -22.70 12.72 5.60
CA LYS A 39 -24.00 12.64 6.26
C LYS A 39 -24.62 14.03 6.53
N ARG A 40 -23.80 15.01 6.95
CA ARG A 40 -24.25 16.40 7.19
C ARG A 40 -24.64 17.14 5.90
N ARG A 41 -24.12 16.75 4.74
CA ARG A 41 -24.41 17.38 3.44
C ARG A 41 -25.62 16.77 2.74
N GLY A 42 -26.38 15.87 3.37
CA GLY A 42 -27.60 15.28 2.82
C GLY A 42 -27.39 14.44 1.53
N ARG A 43 -26.15 14.00 1.25
CA ARG A 43 -25.82 13.15 0.11
C ARG A 43 -25.40 11.74 0.59
N PRO A 44 -26.36 10.87 0.96
CA PRO A 44 -26.01 9.52 1.43
C PRO A 44 -25.39 8.65 0.32
N ASP A 45 -25.64 8.95 -0.94
CA ASP A 45 -25.34 8.12 -2.12
C ASP A 45 -24.49 8.76 -3.21
N ALA A 46 -23.77 9.83 -2.92
CA ALA A 46 -22.66 10.20 -3.80
C ALA A 46 -21.65 9.05 -3.75
N GLY A 47 -21.78 8.12 -4.68
CA GLY A 47 -21.15 6.81 -4.69
C GLY A 47 -19.69 6.80 -4.26
N THR A 48 -19.14 5.63 -4.03
CA THR A 48 -17.77 5.35 -3.56
C THR A 48 -16.68 6.32 -4.09
N ARG A 49 -16.92 6.98 -5.22
CA ARG A 49 -16.04 8.02 -5.81
C ARG A 49 -15.85 9.25 -4.91
N GLY A 50 -16.86 9.71 -4.19
CA GLY A 50 -16.72 10.83 -3.24
C GLY A 50 -15.98 10.45 -1.95
N LYS A 51 -15.87 9.14 -1.64
CA LYS A 51 -15.07 8.62 -0.52
C LYS A 51 -13.58 8.50 -0.85
N VAL A 52 -13.23 8.50 -2.13
CA VAL A 52 -11.89 8.27 -2.65
C VAL A 52 -11.14 9.57 -2.97
N THR A 53 -11.79 10.72 -2.96
CA THR A 53 -11.17 12.01 -3.32
C THR A 53 -10.20 12.58 -2.30
N GLY A 54 -9.65 11.75 -1.42
CA GLY A 54 -8.57 12.16 -0.56
C GLY A 54 -7.72 10.99 -0.20
N GLY A 55 -6.70 10.67 -0.95
CA GLY A 55 -5.65 9.73 -0.58
C GLY A 55 -5.00 10.03 0.78
N LYS A 56 -5.40 11.13 1.40
CA LYS A 56 -4.98 11.62 2.72
C LYS A 56 -5.16 10.63 3.88
N GLN A 57 -6.06 9.68 3.76
CA GLN A 57 -6.28 8.69 4.83
C GLN A 57 -5.11 7.72 5.03
N LEU A 58 -4.25 7.55 4.01
CA LEU A 58 -3.05 6.72 4.07
C LEU A 58 -1.76 7.55 4.18
N ASP A 59 -1.87 8.88 4.35
CA ASP A 59 -0.72 9.78 4.43
C ASP A 59 0.27 9.43 5.54
N ALA A 60 -0.21 8.87 6.65
CA ALA A 60 0.69 8.50 7.75
C ALA A 60 1.64 7.34 7.38
N PHE A 61 1.24 6.46 6.47
CA PHE A 61 2.16 5.45 5.89
C PHE A 61 3.19 6.11 4.98
N GLY A 62 2.81 7.15 4.24
CA GLY A 62 3.75 7.93 3.43
C GLY A 62 4.79 8.64 4.27
N ILE A 63 4.42 9.19 5.45
CA ILE A 63 5.37 9.78 6.40
C ILE A 63 6.39 8.74 6.87
N LEU A 64 5.94 7.53 7.17
CA LEU A 64 6.83 6.44 7.58
C LEU A 64 7.89 6.14 6.50
N LEU A 65 7.49 6.09 5.22
CA LEU A 65 8.44 5.86 4.12
C LEU A 65 9.34 7.08 3.87
N GLU A 66 8.83 8.30 4.05
CA GLU A 66 9.60 9.54 3.97
C GLU A 66 10.72 9.55 5.01
N ASP A 67 10.41 9.20 6.27
CA ASP A 67 11.41 9.13 7.35
C ASP A 67 12.48 8.08 7.06
N ILE A 68 12.10 6.93 6.49
CA ILE A 68 13.05 5.89 6.04
C ILE A 68 13.96 6.44 4.93
N ALA A 69 13.40 7.13 3.94
CA ALA A 69 14.20 7.69 2.85
C ALA A 69 15.18 8.76 3.36
N LYS A 70 14.75 9.63 4.26
CA LYS A 70 15.63 10.62 4.92
C LYS A 70 16.76 9.95 5.71
N ALA A 71 16.45 8.89 6.45
CA ALA A 71 17.43 8.13 7.21
C ALA A 71 18.50 7.44 6.32
N THR A 72 18.20 7.19 5.05
CA THR A 72 19.14 6.66 4.05
C THR A 72 19.86 7.75 3.25
N GLY A 73 19.72 9.03 3.64
CA GLY A 73 20.44 10.15 3.05
C GLY A 73 19.81 10.77 1.81
N TYR A 74 18.52 10.53 1.57
CA TYR A 74 17.75 11.27 0.57
C TYR A 74 17.25 12.60 1.12
N ARG A 75 17.31 13.65 0.29
CA ARG A 75 16.88 15.01 0.65
C ARG A 75 15.38 15.19 0.39
N ASP A 76 14.79 16.20 0.98
CA ASP A 76 13.36 16.55 0.82
C ASP A 76 12.96 16.78 -0.65
N ASP A 77 13.86 17.31 -1.48
CA ASP A 77 13.64 17.55 -2.91
C ASP A 77 13.76 16.27 -3.79
N GLU A 78 14.21 15.17 -3.20
CA GLU A 78 14.33 13.85 -3.83
C GLU A 78 13.18 12.91 -3.43
N ILE A 79 12.38 13.29 -2.43
CA ILE A 79 11.27 12.47 -1.87
C ILE A 79 9.94 13.11 -2.26
N PHE A 80 9.12 12.36 -2.97
CA PHE A 80 7.83 12.81 -3.48
C PHE A 80 6.71 12.07 -2.75
N PHE A 81 6.25 12.69 -1.69
CA PHE A 81 5.07 12.33 -0.93
C PHE A 81 4.23 13.60 -0.78
N ARG A 82 2.91 13.57 -0.87
CA ARG A 82 1.99 14.73 -0.92
C ARG A 82 2.13 15.66 -2.14
N THR A 83 3.33 15.90 -2.63
CA THR A 83 3.62 16.58 -3.89
C THR A 83 3.83 15.54 -4.99
N ALA A 84 2.79 14.77 -5.29
CA ALA A 84 2.88 13.61 -6.16
C ALA A 84 3.69 13.87 -7.43
N LEU A 85 4.78 13.13 -7.61
CA LEU A 85 5.58 13.12 -8.85
C LEU A 85 4.81 12.35 -9.92
N PRO A 86 4.45 12.98 -11.05
CA PRO A 86 3.91 12.25 -12.18
C PRO A 86 5.04 11.44 -12.85
N ILE A 87 5.00 10.12 -12.69
CA ILE A 87 5.95 9.19 -13.34
C ILE A 87 5.36 8.78 -14.68
N PRO A 88 6.12 8.87 -15.80
CA PRO A 88 5.67 8.42 -17.10
C PRO A 88 5.28 6.94 -17.07
N GLY A 89 4.25 6.56 -17.81
CA GLY A 89 3.88 5.17 -18.05
C GLY A 89 4.17 4.75 -19.49
N TYR A 90 3.91 3.50 -19.80
CA TYR A 90 3.97 3.00 -21.17
C TYR A 90 2.60 3.07 -21.87
N TYR A 91 1.54 2.66 -21.17
CA TYR A 91 0.17 2.63 -21.71
C TYR A 91 -0.60 3.91 -21.40
N ARG A 92 -0.03 4.82 -20.63
CA ARG A 92 -0.58 6.14 -20.29
C ARG A 92 0.53 7.17 -20.22
N PRO A 93 0.24 8.46 -20.45
CA PRO A 93 1.27 9.50 -20.41
C PRO A 93 1.98 9.57 -19.07
N GLN A 94 1.24 9.57 -17.96
CA GLN A 94 1.78 9.74 -16.61
C GLN A 94 0.84 9.15 -15.55
N LYS A 95 1.41 8.76 -14.40
CA LYS A 95 0.68 8.40 -13.19
C LYS A 95 1.31 9.09 -11.98
N LYS A 96 0.46 9.63 -11.12
CA LYS A 96 0.86 10.09 -9.80
C LYS A 96 0.89 8.89 -8.85
N TRP A 97 2.04 8.64 -8.23
CA TRP A 97 2.23 7.61 -7.23
C TRP A 97 2.02 8.21 -5.84
N ASP A 98 1.64 7.38 -4.87
CA ASP A 98 1.42 7.83 -3.49
C ASP A 98 2.74 8.17 -2.79
N PHE A 99 3.83 7.49 -3.17
CA PHE A 99 5.19 7.77 -2.72
C PHE A 99 6.18 7.48 -3.85
N ALA A 100 7.21 8.31 -4.00
CA ALA A 100 8.32 8.04 -4.92
C ALA A 100 9.61 8.68 -4.41
N VAL A 101 10.75 8.10 -4.80
CA VAL A 101 12.09 8.65 -4.57
C VAL A 101 12.81 8.77 -5.91
N CYS A 102 13.30 9.98 -6.21
CA CYS A 102 14.09 10.25 -7.40
C CYS A 102 15.35 10.99 -7.03
N ARG A 103 16.51 10.52 -7.51
CA ARG A 103 17.82 11.18 -7.33
C ARG A 103 18.50 11.38 -8.66
N ALA A 104 18.98 12.59 -8.92
CA ALA A 104 19.71 12.95 -10.16
C ALA A 104 18.92 12.53 -11.43
N GLY A 105 17.60 12.75 -11.45
CA GLY A 105 16.75 12.38 -12.59
C GLY A 105 16.46 10.88 -12.74
N ARG A 106 16.88 10.05 -11.78
CA ARG A 106 16.67 8.60 -11.77
C ARG A 106 15.57 8.22 -10.78
N LEU A 107 14.61 7.43 -11.21
CA LEU A 107 13.62 6.82 -10.31
C LEU A 107 14.27 5.71 -9.50
N VAL A 108 14.28 5.85 -8.17
CA VAL A 108 14.86 4.88 -7.24
C VAL A 108 13.81 3.97 -6.65
N ALA A 109 12.68 4.54 -6.23
CA ALA A 109 11.59 3.79 -5.63
C ALA A 109 10.23 4.42 -5.95
N ALA A 110 9.18 3.61 -5.99
CA ALA A 110 7.79 4.06 -5.99
C ALA A 110 6.93 3.13 -5.14
N ALA A 111 5.86 3.66 -4.56
CA ALA A 111 4.87 2.87 -3.83
C ALA A 111 3.45 3.35 -4.09
N GLU A 112 2.53 2.39 -4.06
CA GLU A 112 1.10 2.60 -4.13
C GLU A 112 0.43 2.11 -2.85
N PHE A 113 -0.45 2.93 -2.29
CA PHE A 113 -1.22 2.60 -1.10
C PHE A 113 -2.68 2.42 -1.45
N LYS A 114 -3.27 1.35 -0.99
CA LYS A 114 -4.69 1.09 -1.20
C LYS A 114 -5.36 0.65 0.10
N SER A 115 -6.64 0.91 0.19
CA SER A 115 -7.45 0.40 1.28
C SER A 115 -8.83 -0.03 0.79
N GLN A 116 -9.43 -0.96 1.50
CA GLN A 116 -10.78 -1.41 1.26
C GLN A 116 -11.57 -1.44 2.58
N SER A 117 -12.65 -0.67 2.62
CA SER A 117 -13.60 -0.67 3.73
C SER A 117 -15.02 -0.77 3.17
N GLY A 118 -15.71 -1.86 3.48
CA GLY A 118 -17.01 -2.21 2.90
C GLY A 118 -16.96 -2.52 1.40
N SER A 119 -18.12 -2.89 0.82
CA SER A 119 -18.29 -3.20 -0.62
C SER A 119 -17.23 -4.15 -1.19
N PHE A 120 -16.82 -5.15 -0.42
CA PHE A 120 -15.69 -6.03 -0.76
C PHE A 120 -15.89 -6.74 -2.11
N GLY A 121 -17.09 -7.30 -2.37
CA GLY A 121 -17.38 -8.05 -3.58
C GLY A 121 -17.23 -7.22 -4.87
N ASN A 122 -17.73 -5.99 -4.84
CA ASN A 122 -17.68 -5.10 -6.01
C ASN A 122 -16.29 -4.54 -6.28
N ASN A 123 -15.42 -4.55 -5.29
CA ASN A 123 -14.12 -3.89 -5.39
C ASN A 123 -12.95 -4.85 -5.52
N PHE A 124 -13.07 -6.11 -5.13
CA PHE A 124 -11.94 -7.05 -5.17
C PHE A 124 -11.39 -7.21 -6.61
N ASN A 125 -12.25 -7.47 -7.58
CA ASN A 125 -11.84 -7.61 -8.98
C ASN A 125 -11.22 -6.32 -9.50
N ASN A 126 -11.87 -5.16 -9.24
CA ASN A 126 -11.33 -3.88 -9.66
C ASN A 126 -9.94 -3.61 -9.05
N ARG A 127 -9.72 -3.94 -7.77
CA ARG A 127 -8.42 -3.80 -7.12
C ARG A 127 -7.37 -4.71 -7.73
N THR A 128 -7.76 -5.94 -8.08
CA THR A 128 -6.88 -6.88 -8.76
C THR A 128 -6.48 -6.36 -10.14
N GLU A 129 -7.44 -5.91 -10.95
CA GLU A 129 -7.18 -5.34 -12.27
C GLU A 129 -6.32 -4.06 -12.18
N GLU A 130 -6.64 -3.15 -11.25
CA GLU A 130 -5.88 -1.92 -11.03
C GLU A 130 -4.42 -2.21 -10.70
N VAL A 131 -4.13 -3.11 -9.76
CA VAL A 131 -2.76 -3.36 -9.31
C VAL A 131 -1.93 -4.12 -10.36
N LEU A 132 -2.53 -5.09 -11.05
CA LEU A 132 -1.86 -5.80 -12.14
C LEU A 132 -1.57 -4.87 -13.33
N GLY A 133 -2.56 -4.05 -13.73
CA GLY A 133 -2.38 -3.03 -14.76
C GLY A 133 -1.32 -2.00 -14.40
N LEU A 134 -1.26 -1.61 -13.12
CA LEU A 134 -0.26 -0.68 -12.61
C LEU A 134 1.15 -1.25 -12.70
N ALA A 135 1.36 -2.48 -12.24
CA ALA A 135 2.65 -3.16 -12.31
C ALA A 135 3.09 -3.37 -13.77
N ARG A 136 2.16 -3.82 -14.62
CA ARG A 136 2.45 -4.01 -16.05
C ARG A 136 2.88 -2.73 -16.72
N ASP A 137 2.16 -1.63 -16.52
CA ASP A 137 2.48 -0.32 -17.07
C ASP A 137 3.88 0.16 -16.64
N PHE A 138 4.18 0.03 -15.35
CA PHE A 138 5.46 0.42 -14.77
C PHE A 138 6.64 -0.39 -15.34
N TRP A 139 6.53 -1.71 -15.34
CA TRP A 139 7.63 -2.56 -15.78
C TRP A 139 7.85 -2.56 -17.30
N VAL A 140 6.80 -2.31 -18.09
CA VAL A 140 7.00 -2.09 -19.53
C VAL A 140 7.71 -0.75 -19.74
N ALA A 141 7.27 0.33 -19.07
CA ALA A 141 7.95 1.62 -19.15
C ALA A 141 9.44 1.53 -18.77
N TYR A 142 9.76 0.77 -17.72
CA TYR A 142 11.14 0.53 -17.31
C TYR A 142 11.95 -0.20 -18.39
N ARG A 143 11.43 -1.30 -18.95
CA ARG A 143 12.11 -2.07 -20.02
C ARG A 143 12.30 -1.28 -21.31
N GLU A 144 11.34 -0.43 -21.64
CA GLU A 144 11.40 0.49 -22.79
C GLU A 144 12.25 1.74 -22.51
N LYS A 145 12.93 1.79 -21.35
CA LYS A 145 13.83 2.87 -20.95
C LYS A 145 13.16 4.24 -20.83
N VAL A 146 11.85 4.27 -20.56
CA VAL A 146 11.10 5.52 -20.36
C VAL A 146 11.65 6.29 -19.15
N PHE A 147 12.23 5.60 -18.16
CA PHE A 147 12.90 6.20 -17.01
C PHE A 147 14.40 6.48 -17.24
N GLY A 148 14.90 6.31 -18.48
CA GLY A 148 16.33 6.32 -18.80
C GLY A 148 17.00 4.96 -18.52
N LEU A 149 18.33 4.93 -18.64
CA LEU A 149 19.16 3.79 -18.28
C LEU A 149 19.44 3.85 -16.77
N VAL A 150 18.57 3.26 -15.97
CA VAL A 150 18.65 3.26 -14.50
C VAL A 150 18.66 1.85 -13.96
N PRO A 151 19.26 1.60 -12.79
CA PRO A 151 19.06 0.35 -12.06
C PRO A 151 17.57 0.10 -11.82
N GLN A 152 17.19 -1.16 -11.62
CA GLN A 152 15.80 -1.52 -11.36
C GLN A 152 15.29 -0.78 -10.12
N PRO A 153 14.23 0.03 -10.24
CA PRO A 153 13.65 0.72 -9.09
C PRO A 153 12.92 -0.25 -8.17
N TRP A 154 12.82 0.07 -6.89
CA TRP A 154 11.97 -0.64 -5.95
C TRP A 154 10.51 -0.25 -6.17
N LEU A 155 9.61 -1.24 -6.19
CA LEU A 155 8.18 -1.02 -6.33
C LEU A 155 7.43 -1.67 -5.18
N GLY A 156 6.68 -0.86 -4.42
CA GLY A 156 5.96 -1.29 -3.22
C GLY A 156 4.44 -1.19 -3.34
N TYR A 157 3.72 -2.13 -2.72
CA TYR A 157 2.27 -2.13 -2.61
C TYR A 157 1.83 -2.34 -1.16
N LEU A 158 1.15 -1.35 -0.57
CA LEU A 158 0.62 -1.43 0.78
C LEU A 158 -0.90 -1.45 0.75
N PHE A 159 -1.50 -2.43 1.38
CA PHE A 159 -2.95 -2.59 1.42
C PHE A 159 -3.47 -2.66 2.86
N LEU A 160 -4.46 -1.81 3.18
CA LEU A 160 -5.18 -1.85 4.44
C LEU A 160 -6.62 -2.32 4.22
N LEU A 161 -6.97 -3.46 4.81
CA LEU A 161 -8.27 -4.08 4.71
C LEU A 161 -9.08 -3.88 5.99
N GLU A 162 -10.32 -3.45 5.86
CA GLU A 162 -11.25 -3.46 7.01
C GLU A 162 -11.57 -4.90 7.41
N GLU A 163 -11.28 -5.23 8.67
CA GLU A 163 -11.72 -6.46 9.32
C GLU A 163 -13.20 -6.34 9.71
N SER A 164 -13.99 -7.25 9.22
CA SER A 164 -15.44 -7.32 9.52
C SER A 164 -15.97 -8.69 9.16
N GLY A 165 -17.12 -9.07 9.69
CA GLY A 165 -17.76 -10.34 9.33
C GLY A 165 -18.01 -10.52 7.83
N LYS A 166 -18.02 -9.42 7.04
CA LYS A 166 -18.14 -9.49 5.57
C LYS A 166 -16.80 -9.76 4.87
N SER A 167 -15.68 -9.32 5.44
CA SER A 167 -14.35 -9.58 4.89
C SER A 167 -13.79 -10.94 5.32
N GLU A 168 -14.27 -11.50 6.44
CA GLU A 168 -13.75 -12.74 7.03
C GLU A 168 -14.54 -14.00 6.64
N ARG A 169 -15.83 -13.85 6.33
CA ARG A 169 -16.65 -15.03 5.95
C ARG A 169 -16.25 -15.57 4.57
N PRO A 170 -16.31 -16.89 4.37
CA PRO A 170 -16.12 -17.50 3.06
C PRO A 170 -17.05 -16.90 2.00
N VAL A 171 -16.52 -16.68 0.82
CA VAL A 171 -17.24 -16.12 -0.34
C VAL A 171 -17.46 -17.21 -1.37
N GLY A 172 -18.70 -17.42 -1.75
CA GLY A 172 -19.06 -18.36 -2.81
C GLY A 172 -18.40 -17.99 -4.15
N LEU A 173 -18.22 -19.01 -4.96
CA LEU A 173 -17.79 -18.86 -6.36
C LEU A 173 -19.02 -18.89 -7.25
N PHE A 174 -19.00 -18.09 -8.31
CA PHE A 174 -20.09 -18.12 -9.30
C PHE A 174 -20.00 -19.42 -10.11
N PRO A 175 -21.15 -20.01 -10.49
CA PRO A 175 -21.18 -21.11 -11.44
C PRO A 175 -20.44 -20.73 -12.73
N SER A 176 -19.57 -21.61 -13.20
CA SER A 176 -18.78 -21.41 -14.41
C SER A 176 -18.64 -22.73 -15.17
N CYS A 177 -18.48 -22.64 -16.47
CA CYS A 177 -18.14 -23.80 -17.31
C CYS A 177 -16.69 -24.28 -17.08
N LEU A 178 -15.83 -23.43 -16.51
CA LEU A 178 -14.46 -23.78 -16.15
C LEU A 178 -14.27 -23.64 -14.64
N PRO A 179 -13.65 -24.63 -13.96
CA PRO A 179 -13.40 -24.52 -12.54
C PRO A 179 -12.37 -23.42 -12.25
N PRO A 180 -12.58 -22.58 -11.22
CA PRO A 180 -11.57 -21.67 -10.76
C PRO A 180 -10.39 -22.42 -10.14
N LEU A 181 -9.25 -21.74 -9.99
CA LEU A 181 -8.11 -22.32 -9.28
C LEU A 181 -8.51 -22.73 -7.86
N GLY A 182 -8.13 -23.94 -7.43
CA GLY A 182 -8.52 -24.52 -6.13
C GLY A 182 -8.16 -23.64 -4.93
N LYS A 183 -7.10 -22.83 -5.04
CA LYS A 183 -6.71 -21.88 -3.97
C LYS A 183 -7.78 -20.84 -3.62
N PHE A 184 -8.79 -20.62 -4.45
CA PHE A 184 -9.90 -19.70 -4.19
C PHE A 184 -11.13 -20.36 -3.56
N SER A 185 -11.14 -21.68 -3.43
CA SER A 185 -12.26 -22.42 -2.83
C SER A 185 -12.34 -22.12 -1.33
N GLY A 186 -13.53 -21.74 -0.85
CA GLY A 186 -13.77 -21.46 0.56
C GLY A 186 -13.07 -20.22 1.10
N THR A 187 -12.48 -19.37 0.25
CA THR A 187 -11.76 -18.17 0.68
C THR A 187 -12.69 -17.03 1.07
N SER A 188 -12.29 -16.29 2.08
CA SER A 188 -12.82 -14.95 2.43
C SER A 188 -12.19 -13.85 1.57
N TYR A 189 -12.67 -12.60 1.68
CA TYR A 189 -11.97 -11.47 1.06
C TYR A 189 -10.61 -11.21 1.70
N HIS A 190 -10.46 -11.47 2.99
CA HIS A 190 -9.17 -11.43 3.67
C HIS A 190 -8.18 -12.41 3.00
N ASP A 191 -8.57 -13.66 2.79
CA ASP A 191 -7.74 -14.64 2.10
C ASP A 191 -7.41 -14.23 0.66
N ARG A 192 -8.38 -13.67 -0.06
CA ARG A 192 -8.19 -13.25 -1.45
C ARG A 192 -7.21 -12.08 -1.57
N TYR A 193 -7.25 -11.10 -0.65
CA TYR A 193 -6.26 -10.01 -0.62
C TYR A 193 -4.87 -10.52 -0.22
N ARG A 194 -4.79 -11.49 0.71
CA ARG A 194 -3.53 -12.17 1.01
C ARG A 194 -2.95 -12.85 -0.22
N LEU A 195 -3.74 -13.70 -0.87
CA LEU A 195 -3.32 -14.41 -2.10
C LEU A 195 -2.89 -13.44 -3.21
N LEU A 196 -3.56 -12.30 -3.34
CA LEU A 196 -3.17 -11.26 -4.28
C LEU A 196 -1.80 -10.68 -3.93
N CYS A 197 -1.60 -10.22 -2.69
CA CYS A 197 -0.32 -9.64 -2.27
C CYS A 197 0.84 -10.65 -2.38
N GLU A 198 0.61 -11.92 -2.03
CA GLU A 198 1.60 -12.99 -2.23
C GLU A 198 1.94 -13.19 -3.71
N ALA A 199 0.93 -13.23 -4.59
CA ALA A 199 1.12 -13.39 -6.02
C ALA A 199 1.91 -12.21 -6.63
N LEU A 200 1.61 -10.97 -6.23
CA LEU A 200 2.33 -9.78 -6.70
C LEU A 200 3.83 -9.85 -6.43
N MET A 201 4.25 -10.43 -5.30
CA MET A 201 5.66 -10.63 -4.98
C MET A 201 6.25 -11.84 -5.70
N LEU A 202 5.53 -12.96 -5.76
CA LEU A 202 5.99 -14.19 -6.42
C LEU A 202 6.21 -13.99 -7.93
N GLU A 203 5.29 -13.27 -8.58
CA GLU A 203 5.39 -12.92 -10.00
C GLU A 203 6.34 -11.73 -10.28
N ARG A 204 6.92 -11.15 -9.22
CA ARG A 204 7.81 -9.97 -9.29
C ARG A 204 7.14 -8.72 -9.86
N ASP A 205 5.83 -8.65 -9.76
CA ASP A 205 5.07 -7.44 -10.09
C ASP A 205 5.37 -6.32 -9.11
N PHE A 206 5.63 -6.67 -7.84
CA PHE A 206 6.09 -5.75 -6.80
C PHE A 206 7.30 -6.35 -6.07
N THR A 207 8.23 -5.47 -5.69
CA THR A 207 9.42 -5.85 -4.89
C THR A 207 9.03 -6.24 -3.47
N ALA A 208 8.03 -5.53 -2.92
CA ALA A 208 7.47 -5.83 -1.61
C ALA A 208 5.98 -5.49 -1.57
N ALA A 209 5.22 -6.27 -0.82
CA ALA A 209 3.82 -5.98 -0.50
C ALA A 209 3.60 -6.07 1.02
N ALA A 210 2.67 -5.26 1.53
CA ALA A 210 2.20 -5.33 2.91
C ALA A 210 0.68 -5.43 2.95
N LEU A 211 0.16 -6.25 3.85
CA LEU A 211 -1.27 -6.39 4.12
C LEU A 211 -1.54 -6.22 5.61
N LEU A 212 -2.20 -5.09 5.95
CA LEU A 212 -2.75 -4.86 7.28
C LEU A 212 -4.26 -5.14 7.27
N VAL A 213 -4.73 -5.64 8.38
CA VAL A 213 -6.16 -5.72 8.69
C VAL A 213 -6.46 -4.87 9.93
N SER A 214 -7.57 -4.14 9.91
CA SER A 214 -7.97 -3.31 11.04
C SER A 214 -9.48 -3.22 11.12
N ARG A 215 -10.01 -3.38 12.34
CA ARG A 215 -11.42 -3.22 12.61
C ARG A 215 -11.77 -1.74 12.72
N ARG A 216 -12.94 -1.39 12.20
CA ARG A 216 -13.49 -0.06 12.41
C ARG A 216 -13.74 0.15 13.90
N PRO A 217 -13.09 1.15 14.56
CA PRO A 217 -13.28 1.36 15.99
C PRO A 217 -14.70 1.85 16.30
N GLU A 218 -15.26 1.39 17.39
CA GLU A 218 -16.45 1.99 18.01
C GLU A 218 -16.06 3.28 18.74
N ARG A 219 -17.07 4.04 19.16
CA ARG A 219 -16.81 5.33 19.81
C ARG A 219 -16.11 5.14 21.17
N GLY A 220 -14.89 5.62 21.29
CA GLY A 220 -14.08 5.53 22.52
C GLY A 220 -13.27 4.24 22.65
N GLU A 221 -13.34 3.36 21.68
CA GLU A 221 -12.46 2.18 21.62
C GLU A 221 -11.12 2.52 20.98
N PRO A 222 -10.03 1.91 21.46
CA PRO A 222 -8.73 2.01 20.79
C PRO A 222 -8.80 1.35 19.41
N VAL A 223 -8.06 1.90 18.47
CA VAL A 223 -7.92 1.31 17.15
C VAL A 223 -7.05 0.06 17.25
N ALA A 224 -7.58 -1.07 16.79
CA ALA A 224 -6.84 -2.33 16.70
C ALA A 224 -6.47 -2.63 15.26
N PHE A 225 -5.27 -3.18 15.05
CA PHE A 225 -4.84 -3.72 13.76
C PHE A 225 -4.09 -5.03 13.96
N ALA A 226 -3.98 -5.80 12.90
CA ALA A 226 -3.18 -7.01 12.85
C ALA A 226 -2.45 -7.14 11.51
N GLU A 227 -1.35 -7.87 11.53
CA GLU A 227 -0.54 -8.27 10.38
C GLU A 227 -0.52 -9.81 10.33
N PRO A 228 -1.59 -10.43 9.83
CA PRO A 228 -1.81 -11.88 9.99
C PRO A 228 -0.83 -12.75 9.20
N HIS A 229 -0.01 -12.15 8.33
CA HIS A 229 0.89 -12.87 7.44
C HIS A 229 2.33 -12.41 7.61
N PRO A 230 3.24 -13.25 8.12
CA PRO A 230 4.63 -12.86 8.40
C PRO A 230 5.40 -12.31 7.19
N GLY A 231 5.08 -12.79 5.98
CA GLY A 231 5.69 -12.32 4.73
C GLY A 231 5.13 -11.01 4.19
N LEU A 232 4.01 -10.50 4.77
CA LEU A 232 3.29 -9.31 4.30
C LEU A 232 3.23 -8.21 5.38
N THR A 233 4.16 -8.19 6.31
CA THR A 233 4.18 -7.17 7.36
C THR A 233 4.70 -5.83 6.85
N VAL A 234 4.22 -4.72 7.44
CA VAL A 234 4.73 -3.38 7.14
C VAL A 234 6.20 -3.25 7.53
N LEU A 235 6.64 -3.96 8.57
CA LEU A 235 8.06 -3.98 8.94
C LEU A 235 8.92 -4.61 7.83
N ALA A 236 8.51 -5.75 7.28
CA ALA A 236 9.23 -6.40 6.17
C ALA A 236 9.25 -5.51 4.92
N PHE A 237 8.12 -4.88 4.60
CA PHE A 237 7.98 -3.92 3.53
C PHE A 237 8.92 -2.72 3.69
N CYS A 238 8.95 -2.09 4.87
CA CYS A 238 9.80 -0.96 5.19
C CYS A 238 11.29 -1.33 5.19
N ARG A 239 11.65 -2.52 5.70
CA ARG A 239 13.03 -3.02 5.64
C ARG A 239 13.50 -3.28 4.21
N SER A 240 12.62 -3.79 3.35
CA SER A 240 12.91 -3.95 1.92
C SER A 240 13.20 -2.61 1.25
N LEU A 241 12.37 -1.59 1.51
CA LEU A 241 12.61 -0.23 1.03
C LEU A 241 13.94 0.33 1.56
N PHE A 242 14.17 0.24 2.87
CA PHE A 242 15.39 0.72 3.52
C PHE A 242 16.65 0.11 2.89
N ALA A 243 16.67 -1.20 2.72
CA ALA A 243 17.81 -1.90 2.12
C ALA A 243 18.08 -1.45 0.68
N HIS A 244 17.00 -1.30 -0.12
CA HIS A 244 17.11 -0.81 -1.49
C HIS A 244 17.63 0.63 -1.56
N LEU A 245 17.06 1.53 -0.76
CA LEU A 245 17.48 2.94 -0.72
C LEU A 245 18.91 3.09 -0.24
N SER A 246 19.32 2.34 0.80
CA SER A 246 20.69 2.34 1.32
C SER A 246 21.71 1.89 0.23
N ALA A 247 21.38 0.84 -0.52
CA ALA A 247 22.23 0.37 -1.62
C ALA A 247 22.31 1.39 -2.76
N ALA A 248 21.17 2.01 -3.11
CA ALA A 248 21.10 2.97 -4.21
C ALA A 248 21.68 4.37 -3.86
N ALA A 249 21.81 4.70 -2.59
CA ALA A 249 22.37 5.99 -2.15
C ALA A 249 23.84 6.19 -2.50
N HIS A 250 24.57 5.11 -2.77
CA HIS A 250 26.01 5.09 -3.05
C HIS A 250 26.33 4.92 -4.56
N VAL A 251 25.32 4.92 -5.43
CA VAL A 251 25.41 4.83 -6.88
C VAL A 251 25.02 6.16 -7.52
#